data_1bd8339ad68fed312868201c902e9ded
#
_entry.id   1bd8339ad68fed312868201c902e9ded
#
_cell.length_a   1.000
_cell.length_b   1.000
_cell.length_c   1.000
_cell.angle_alpha   90.00
_cell.angle_beta   90.00
_cell.angle_gamma   90.00
#
_symmetry.space_group_name_H-M   'P 1'
#
loop_
_entity.id
_entity.type
_entity.pdbx_description
1 polymer ?
#
loop_
_entity_poly.entity_id
_entity_poly.type
_entity_poly.pdbx_seq_one_letter_code
_entity_poly.pdbx_strand_id
1 'polypeptide(L)'
;MPDAVPAGAAAEAPKPMPFAIMRNAHEALRAGIRLQEAALEAGDRTTFAQEWLRLQRGLAVHMAMEDRGMFALLDAVGEGACSAAGLPAEHEDDRRLAAGVDAALADPDLAALQHAWSAWRDEHLHHLEHEEAVMMPLTMKTAPTPEGRARIVNERLVTPGAESADFDWFVGWVVEMLSRHGSSSQPPAVATRVFVWGLQHASTPDQWRRFRPIAQRSCPPAMWDELARGYGLDTGGKIAA
;
A
#
# COMPACT_ATOMS: atom_id res chain seq x y z
N MET A 1 10.56 42.96 -31.04
CA MET A 1 9.74 41.71 -30.96
C MET A 1 10.40 40.81 -29.96
N PRO A 2 9.90 40.60 -28.75
CA PRO A 2 10.46 39.57 -27.87
C PRO A 2 9.97 38.20 -28.32
N ASP A 3 10.93 37.27 -28.46
CA ASP A 3 10.72 35.89 -28.85
C ASP A 3 9.80 35.16 -27.83
N ALA A 4 8.75 34.56 -28.34
CA ALA A 4 7.86 33.72 -27.55
C ALA A 4 8.61 32.48 -27.07
N VAL A 5 8.76 32.34 -25.76
CA VAL A 5 9.24 31.12 -25.12
C VAL A 5 8.24 29.99 -25.45
N PRO A 6 8.67 28.86 -26.05
CA PRO A 6 7.77 27.77 -26.34
C PRO A 6 7.19 27.23 -25.02
N ALA A 7 5.87 27.10 -24.95
CA ALA A 7 5.18 26.45 -23.84
C ALA A 7 5.78 25.07 -23.63
N GLY A 8 6.32 24.86 -22.43
CA GLY A 8 6.97 23.59 -22.07
C GLY A 8 6.04 22.43 -22.36
N ALA A 9 6.56 21.43 -23.07
CA ALA A 9 5.89 20.17 -23.29
C ALA A 9 5.45 19.60 -21.93
N ALA A 10 4.15 19.35 -21.75
CA ALA A 10 3.63 18.69 -20.57
C ALA A 10 4.39 17.36 -20.44
N ALA A 11 5.11 17.17 -19.34
CA ALA A 11 5.83 15.93 -19.08
C ALA A 11 4.85 14.77 -19.19
N GLU A 12 5.13 13.81 -20.07
CA GLU A 12 4.31 12.62 -20.25
C GLU A 12 4.19 11.92 -18.89
N ALA A 13 2.95 11.67 -18.45
CA ALA A 13 2.72 11.00 -17.18
C ALA A 13 3.46 9.65 -17.15
N PRO A 14 4.22 9.33 -16.12
CA PRO A 14 4.95 8.08 -16.06
C PRO A 14 3.99 6.92 -16.23
N LYS A 15 4.31 6.00 -17.14
CA LYS A 15 3.52 4.78 -17.35
C LYS A 15 3.44 4.00 -16.03
N PRO A 16 2.25 3.65 -15.56
CA PRO A 16 2.11 2.99 -14.27
C PRO A 16 2.82 1.64 -14.26
N MET A 17 3.53 1.39 -13.17
CA MET A 17 4.12 0.07 -12.92
C MET A 17 3.03 -0.98 -12.72
N PRO A 18 3.24 -2.24 -13.14
CA PRO A 18 2.23 -3.31 -13.09
C PRO A 18 1.59 -3.55 -11.73
N PHE A 19 2.32 -3.39 -10.64
CA PHE A 19 1.91 -3.61 -9.26
C PHE A 19 1.82 -2.35 -8.42
N ALA A 20 1.55 -1.23 -9.03
CA ALA A 20 1.60 0.05 -8.34
C ALA A 20 0.75 0.10 -7.06
N ILE A 21 -0.43 -0.53 -7.03
CA ILE A 21 -1.30 -0.51 -5.84
C ILE A 21 -0.71 -1.34 -4.70
N MET A 22 -0.32 -2.59 -4.92
CA MET A 22 0.30 -3.44 -3.89
C MET A 22 1.60 -2.81 -3.40
N ARG A 23 2.53 -2.53 -4.31
CA ARG A 23 3.82 -1.94 -3.95
C ARG A 23 3.65 -0.63 -3.18
N ASN A 24 2.69 0.21 -3.52
CA ASN A 24 2.46 1.45 -2.77
C ASN A 24 1.80 1.19 -1.41
N ALA A 25 1.00 0.12 -1.25
CA ALA A 25 0.58 -0.32 0.08
C ALA A 25 1.78 -0.75 0.93
N HIS A 26 2.70 -1.55 0.36
CA HIS A 26 3.96 -1.91 1.02
C HIS A 26 4.81 -0.69 1.40
N GLU A 27 4.90 0.32 0.52
CA GLU A 27 5.62 1.55 0.82
C GLU A 27 4.95 2.36 1.96
N ALA A 28 3.62 2.33 2.06
CA ALA A 28 2.94 2.92 3.20
C ALA A 28 3.23 2.15 4.51
N LEU A 29 3.30 0.80 4.47
CA LEU A 29 3.71 -0.03 5.60
C LEU A 29 5.16 0.29 6.01
N ARG A 30 6.09 0.33 5.04
CA ARG A 30 7.49 0.73 5.30
C ARG A 30 7.59 2.14 5.88
N ALA A 31 6.74 3.08 5.48
CA ALA A 31 6.69 4.41 6.07
C ALA A 31 6.19 4.37 7.52
N GLY A 32 5.19 3.55 7.83
CA GLY A 32 4.72 3.32 9.21
C GLY A 32 5.81 2.73 10.10
N ILE A 33 6.60 1.78 9.61
CA ILE A 33 7.75 1.21 10.31
C ILE A 33 8.78 2.30 10.65
N ARG A 34 9.12 3.18 9.69
CA ARG A 34 10.06 4.29 9.96
C ARG A 34 9.57 5.26 11.03
N LEU A 35 8.25 5.51 11.12
CA LEU A 35 7.68 6.34 12.19
C LEU A 35 7.84 5.69 13.55
N GLN A 36 7.66 4.39 13.66
CA GLN A 36 7.87 3.63 14.89
C GLN A 36 9.34 3.61 15.29
N GLU A 37 10.24 3.41 14.34
CA GLU A 37 11.68 3.46 14.58
C GLU A 37 12.10 4.81 15.16
N ALA A 38 11.66 5.91 14.56
CA ALA A 38 11.93 7.25 15.06
C ALA A 38 11.35 7.49 16.46
N ALA A 39 10.16 6.96 16.76
CA ALA A 39 9.55 7.06 18.10
C ALA A 39 10.35 6.28 19.16
N LEU A 40 10.82 5.07 18.82
CA LEU A 40 11.66 4.26 19.71
C LEU A 40 13.04 4.90 19.95
N GLU A 41 13.66 5.44 18.92
CA GLU A 41 14.94 6.18 19.04
C GLU A 41 14.80 7.41 19.94
N ALA A 42 13.65 8.09 19.87
CA ALA A 42 13.32 9.22 20.75
C ALA A 42 12.90 8.79 22.16
N GLY A 43 12.70 7.50 22.43
CA GLY A 43 12.14 7.00 23.69
C GLY A 43 10.65 7.33 23.87
N ASP A 44 9.95 7.75 22.81
CA ASP A 44 8.55 8.15 22.85
C ASP A 44 7.61 6.95 22.66
N ARG A 45 7.37 6.24 23.76
CA ARG A 45 6.47 5.08 23.81
C ARG A 45 5.03 5.44 23.45
N THR A 46 4.59 6.65 23.72
CA THR A 46 3.21 7.07 23.42
C THR A 46 2.99 7.18 21.93
N THR A 47 3.87 7.88 21.24
CA THR A 47 3.84 7.96 19.76
C THR A 47 4.02 6.57 19.15
N PHE A 48 4.98 5.77 19.67
CA PHE A 48 5.15 4.39 19.17
C PHE A 48 3.86 3.59 19.27
N ALA A 49 3.20 3.57 20.43
CA ALA A 49 1.96 2.82 20.63
C ALA A 49 0.83 3.26 19.69
N GLN A 50 0.70 4.56 19.44
CA GLN A 50 -0.29 5.10 18.51
C GLN A 50 -0.01 4.67 17.07
N GLU A 51 1.23 4.79 16.61
CA GLU A 51 1.60 4.40 15.24
C GLU A 51 1.60 2.87 15.08
N TRP A 52 1.90 2.10 16.13
CA TRP A 52 1.77 0.65 16.14
C TRP A 52 0.33 0.21 15.90
N LEU A 53 -0.63 0.77 16.61
CA LEU A 53 -2.06 0.45 16.42
C LEU A 53 -2.53 0.80 15.00
N ARG A 54 -2.07 1.92 14.45
CA ARG A 54 -2.40 2.31 13.07
C ARG A 54 -1.81 1.33 12.05
N LEU A 55 -0.55 0.94 12.23
CA LEU A 55 0.12 -0.01 11.36
C LEU A 55 -0.54 -1.39 11.42
N GLN A 56 -0.82 -1.91 12.62
CA GLN A 56 -1.50 -3.20 12.81
C GLN A 56 -2.88 -3.22 12.13
N ARG A 57 -3.63 -2.12 12.24
CA ARG A 57 -4.91 -1.98 11.52
C ARG A 57 -4.71 -2.03 10.00
N GLY A 58 -3.68 -1.39 9.47
CA GLY A 58 -3.33 -1.42 8.05
C GLY A 58 -2.94 -2.83 7.58
N LEU A 59 -2.10 -3.50 8.37
CA LEU A 59 -1.65 -4.87 8.13
C LEU A 59 -2.80 -5.86 8.10
N ALA A 60 -3.75 -5.75 9.02
CA ALA A 60 -4.90 -6.66 9.06
C ALA A 60 -5.73 -6.59 7.76
N VAL A 61 -5.90 -5.40 7.18
CA VAL A 61 -6.58 -5.24 5.89
C VAL A 61 -5.73 -5.78 4.75
N HIS A 62 -4.44 -5.45 4.73
CA HIS A 62 -3.50 -5.84 3.70
C HIS A 62 -3.38 -7.37 3.60
N MET A 63 -2.99 -8.05 4.67
CA MET A 63 -2.89 -9.51 4.71
C MET A 63 -4.21 -10.22 4.37
N ALA A 64 -5.35 -9.68 4.82
CA ALA A 64 -6.65 -10.26 4.51
C ALA A 64 -6.99 -10.20 3.00
N MET A 65 -6.54 -9.17 2.29
CA MET A 65 -6.71 -9.09 0.83
C MET A 65 -5.84 -10.13 0.10
N GLU A 66 -4.65 -10.37 0.58
CA GLU A 66 -3.70 -11.34 -0.01
C GLU A 66 -4.12 -12.76 0.27
N ASP A 67 -4.38 -13.10 1.54
CA ASP A 67 -4.84 -14.43 1.96
C ASP A 67 -6.12 -14.85 1.21
N ARG A 68 -7.09 -13.92 1.06
CA ARG A 68 -8.39 -14.23 0.44
C ARG A 68 -8.40 -14.13 -1.08
N GLY A 69 -7.53 -13.30 -1.66
CA GLY A 69 -7.61 -12.93 -3.07
C GLY A 69 -6.41 -13.33 -3.90
N MET A 70 -5.23 -12.82 -3.55
CA MET A 70 -4.06 -12.92 -4.41
C MET A 70 -3.36 -14.27 -4.33
N PHE A 71 -3.10 -14.80 -3.14
CA PHE A 71 -2.39 -16.06 -3.00
C PHE A 71 -3.13 -17.21 -3.68
N ALA A 72 -4.45 -17.32 -3.47
CA ALA A 72 -5.25 -18.35 -4.11
C ALA A 72 -5.24 -18.26 -5.64
N LEU A 73 -5.28 -17.04 -6.21
CA LEU A 73 -5.17 -16.85 -7.66
C LEU A 73 -3.79 -17.26 -8.18
N LEU A 74 -2.72 -16.75 -7.56
CA LEU A 74 -1.36 -16.97 -8.03
C LEU A 74 -0.92 -18.41 -7.83
N ASP A 75 -1.39 -19.10 -6.81
CA ASP A 75 -1.20 -20.54 -6.64
C ASP A 75 -1.90 -21.34 -7.73
N ALA A 76 -3.13 -20.96 -8.11
CA ALA A 76 -3.86 -21.64 -9.16
C ALA A 76 -3.17 -21.54 -10.54
N VAL A 77 -2.51 -20.41 -10.84
CA VAL A 77 -1.82 -20.19 -12.12
C VAL A 77 -0.32 -20.49 -12.08
N GLY A 78 0.27 -20.53 -10.89
CA GLY A 78 1.69 -20.76 -10.62
C GLY A 78 2.01 -22.10 -9.97
N GLU A 79 1.09 -23.07 -10.07
CA GLU A 79 1.29 -24.44 -9.54
C GLU A 79 1.65 -24.46 -8.03
N GLY A 80 0.99 -23.60 -7.24
CA GLY A 80 1.23 -23.48 -5.80
C GLY A 80 2.44 -22.63 -5.42
N ALA A 81 2.86 -21.71 -6.27
CA ALA A 81 4.10 -20.94 -6.10
C ALA A 81 4.14 -20.09 -4.82
N CYS A 82 3.02 -19.45 -4.44
CA CYS A 82 2.97 -18.67 -3.19
C CYS A 82 3.04 -19.55 -1.96
N SER A 83 2.31 -20.69 -1.97
CA SER A 83 2.35 -21.68 -0.89
C SER A 83 3.71 -22.37 -0.79
N ALA A 84 4.32 -22.71 -1.94
CA ALA A 84 5.66 -23.32 -1.98
C ALA A 84 6.77 -22.36 -1.53
N ALA A 85 6.59 -21.06 -1.77
CA ALA A 85 7.48 -20.02 -1.26
C ALA A 85 7.30 -19.76 0.25
N GLY A 86 6.19 -20.21 0.85
CA GLY A 86 5.92 -20.03 2.27
C GLY A 86 5.21 -18.73 2.64
N LEU A 87 4.75 -17.92 1.68
CA LEU A 87 4.12 -16.62 1.96
C LEU A 87 2.97 -16.68 2.98
N PRO A 88 2.04 -17.66 2.94
CA PRO A 88 1.00 -17.77 3.97
C PRO A 88 1.58 -18.07 5.38
N ALA A 89 2.69 -18.81 5.47
CA ALA A 89 3.35 -19.09 6.75
C ALA A 89 4.04 -17.85 7.32
N GLU A 90 4.60 -17.00 6.47
CA GLU A 90 5.18 -15.72 6.88
C GLU A 90 4.13 -14.79 7.51
N HIS A 91 2.87 -14.80 7.01
CA HIS A 91 1.76 -14.09 7.67
C HIS A 91 1.48 -14.60 9.09
N GLU A 92 1.59 -15.90 9.33
CA GLU A 92 1.43 -16.45 10.69
C GLU A 92 2.59 -16.07 11.60
N ASP A 93 3.81 -16.07 11.08
CA ASP A 93 4.99 -15.62 11.82
C ASP A 93 4.91 -14.13 12.15
N ASP A 94 4.47 -13.28 11.20
CA ASP A 94 4.21 -11.86 11.43
C ASP A 94 3.22 -11.64 12.58
N ARG A 95 2.05 -12.31 12.54
CA ARG A 95 1.04 -12.23 13.61
C ARG A 95 1.59 -12.67 14.97
N ARG A 96 2.40 -13.72 14.99
CA ARG A 96 3.04 -14.24 16.21
C ARG A 96 4.04 -13.22 16.78
N LEU A 97 4.87 -12.62 15.94
CA LEU A 97 5.84 -11.61 16.36
C LEU A 97 5.16 -10.30 16.78
N ALA A 98 4.09 -9.89 16.08
CA ALA A 98 3.29 -8.73 16.45
C ALA A 98 2.68 -8.88 17.86
N ALA A 99 2.19 -10.07 18.20
CA ALA A 99 1.71 -10.35 19.56
C ALA A 99 2.83 -10.22 20.61
N GLY A 100 4.09 -10.49 20.25
CA GLY A 100 5.25 -10.23 21.08
C GLY A 100 5.49 -8.74 21.34
N VAL A 101 5.29 -7.90 20.32
CA VAL A 101 5.36 -6.43 20.46
C VAL A 101 4.23 -5.91 21.36
N ASP A 102 3.01 -6.42 21.19
CA ASP A 102 1.86 -6.05 22.04
C ASP A 102 2.12 -6.38 23.51
N ALA A 103 2.69 -7.56 23.80
CA ALA A 103 3.07 -7.95 25.14
C ALA A 103 4.17 -7.03 25.73
N ALA A 104 5.17 -6.68 24.92
CA ALA A 104 6.25 -5.77 25.34
C ALA A 104 5.77 -4.32 25.52
N LEU A 105 4.72 -3.90 24.84
CA LEU A 105 4.08 -2.59 25.07
C LEU A 105 3.43 -2.48 26.45
N ALA A 106 2.97 -3.58 27.03
CA ALA A 106 2.40 -3.60 28.37
C ALA A 106 3.48 -3.53 29.48
N ASP A 107 4.74 -3.86 29.16
CA ASP A 107 5.88 -3.79 30.07
C ASP A 107 6.54 -2.40 30.00
N PRO A 108 6.94 -1.77 31.12
CA PRO A 108 7.65 -0.49 31.12
C PRO A 108 9.07 -0.56 30.53
N ASP A 109 9.64 -1.75 30.35
CA ASP A 109 11.00 -1.93 29.80
C ASP A 109 11.06 -1.55 28.32
N LEU A 110 11.76 -0.44 28.03
CA LEU A 110 11.95 0.03 26.65
C LEU A 110 12.87 -0.90 25.86
N ALA A 111 13.85 -1.53 26.50
CA ALA A 111 14.76 -2.44 25.79
C ALA A 111 14.05 -3.71 25.33
N ALA A 112 13.14 -4.23 26.18
CA ALA A 112 12.28 -5.37 25.79
C ALA A 112 11.39 -5.02 24.60
N LEU A 113 10.78 -3.83 24.60
CA LEU A 113 9.98 -3.34 23.48
C LEU A 113 10.82 -3.20 22.19
N GLN A 114 11.99 -2.57 22.28
CA GLN A 114 12.90 -2.44 21.15
C GLN A 114 13.31 -3.79 20.57
N HIS A 115 13.60 -4.77 21.42
CA HIS A 115 13.96 -6.12 20.99
C HIS A 115 12.80 -6.81 20.27
N ALA A 116 11.62 -6.83 20.86
CA ALA A 116 10.43 -7.45 20.26
C ALA A 116 10.07 -6.79 18.92
N TRP A 117 10.08 -5.46 18.87
CA TRP A 117 9.78 -4.71 17.66
C TRP A 117 10.83 -4.93 16.57
N SER A 118 12.12 -4.96 16.89
CA SER A 118 13.17 -5.22 15.89
C SER A 118 13.00 -6.60 15.25
N ALA A 119 12.69 -7.62 16.03
CA ALA A 119 12.45 -8.96 15.52
C ALA A 119 11.23 -8.98 14.56
N TRP A 120 10.13 -8.33 14.94
CA TRP A 120 8.96 -8.20 14.07
C TRP A 120 9.27 -7.39 12.81
N ARG A 121 9.92 -6.22 12.94
CA ARG A 121 10.29 -5.35 11.82
C ARG A 121 11.12 -6.09 10.77
N ASP A 122 12.14 -6.81 11.20
CA ASP A 122 13.09 -7.47 10.30
C ASP A 122 12.38 -8.59 9.51
N GLU A 123 11.52 -9.36 10.18
CA GLU A 123 10.69 -10.38 9.54
C GLU A 123 9.68 -9.77 8.56
N HIS A 124 8.97 -8.72 8.99
CA HIS A 124 7.99 -8.07 8.13
C HIS A 124 8.61 -7.42 6.89
N LEU A 125 9.77 -6.76 7.02
CA LEU A 125 10.47 -6.19 5.87
C LEU A 125 10.95 -7.29 4.90
N HIS A 126 11.45 -8.41 5.44
CA HIS A 126 11.80 -9.58 4.65
C HIS A 126 10.59 -10.14 3.89
N HIS A 127 9.46 -10.30 4.57
CA HIS A 127 8.20 -10.75 3.96
C HIS A 127 7.79 -9.85 2.79
N LEU A 128 7.76 -8.52 2.95
CA LEU A 128 7.39 -7.59 1.87
C LEU A 128 8.30 -7.73 0.65
N GLU A 129 9.61 -7.91 0.84
CA GLU A 129 10.57 -8.11 -0.24
C GLU A 129 10.38 -9.46 -0.93
N HIS A 130 10.16 -10.52 -0.15
CA HIS A 130 9.95 -11.87 -0.66
C HIS A 130 8.64 -11.95 -1.44
N GLU A 131 7.57 -11.38 -0.93
CA GLU A 131 6.29 -11.31 -1.61
C GLU A 131 6.39 -10.56 -2.95
N GLU A 132 7.02 -9.39 -2.98
CA GLU A 132 7.27 -8.64 -4.22
C GLU A 132 8.06 -9.49 -5.23
N ALA A 133 9.06 -10.26 -4.78
CA ALA A 133 9.88 -11.10 -5.65
C ALA A 133 9.11 -12.29 -6.23
N VAL A 134 8.19 -12.91 -5.46
CA VAL A 134 7.39 -14.06 -5.89
C VAL A 134 6.18 -13.63 -6.72
N MET A 135 5.39 -12.69 -6.21
CA MET A 135 4.10 -12.36 -6.80
C MET A 135 4.20 -11.50 -8.07
N MET A 136 5.19 -10.63 -8.18
CA MET A 136 5.30 -9.73 -9.33
C MET A 136 5.49 -10.48 -10.66
N PRO A 137 6.43 -11.44 -10.80
CA PRO A 137 6.57 -12.21 -12.04
C PRO A 137 5.34 -13.03 -12.38
N LEU A 138 4.69 -13.63 -11.37
CA LEU A 138 3.47 -14.43 -11.56
C LEU A 138 2.31 -13.58 -12.09
N THR A 139 2.08 -12.41 -11.52
CA THR A 139 1.02 -11.52 -11.99
C THR A 139 1.30 -10.98 -13.39
N MET A 140 2.56 -10.65 -13.71
CA MET A 140 2.94 -10.26 -15.06
C MET A 140 2.67 -11.36 -16.09
N LYS A 141 2.94 -12.62 -15.73
CA LYS A 141 2.66 -13.79 -16.55
C LYS A 141 1.15 -14.01 -16.72
N THR A 142 0.38 -13.86 -15.63
CA THR A 142 -1.08 -14.09 -15.61
C THR A 142 -1.83 -13.00 -16.35
N ALA A 143 -1.40 -11.75 -16.22
CA ALA A 143 -2.02 -10.59 -16.86
C ALA A 143 -0.96 -9.70 -17.54
N PRO A 144 -0.57 -10.03 -18.77
CA PRO A 144 0.49 -9.30 -19.47
C PRO A 144 0.08 -7.87 -19.87
N THR A 145 -1.23 -7.57 -19.94
CA THR A 145 -1.71 -6.23 -20.30
C THR A 145 -2.03 -5.37 -19.07
N PRO A 146 -1.93 -4.04 -19.14
CA PRO A 146 -2.31 -3.14 -18.06
C PRO A 146 -3.77 -3.32 -17.59
N GLU A 147 -4.69 -3.50 -18.54
CA GLU A 147 -6.13 -3.71 -18.28
C GLU A 147 -6.37 -5.04 -17.56
N GLY A 148 -5.68 -6.10 -17.95
CA GLY A 148 -5.71 -7.40 -17.28
C GLY A 148 -5.24 -7.29 -15.83
N ARG A 149 -4.15 -6.57 -15.58
CA ARG A 149 -3.64 -6.34 -14.23
C ARG A 149 -4.59 -5.50 -13.39
N ALA A 150 -5.17 -4.44 -13.95
CA ALA A 150 -6.16 -3.62 -13.28
C ALA A 150 -7.38 -4.44 -12.87
N ARG A 151 -7.82 -5.37 -13.73
CA ARG A 151 -8.91 -6.31 -13.43
C ARG A 151 -8.56 -7.25 -12.30
N ILE A 152 -7.38 -7.89 -12.32
CA ILE A 152 -6.92 -8.74 -11.21
C ILE A 152 -6.90 -7.97 -9.90
N VAL A 153 -6.33 -6.76 -9.89
CA VAL A 153 -6.31 -5.91 -8.71
C VAL A 153 -7.72 -5.60 -8.21
N ASN A 154 -8.66 -5.31 -9.13
CA ASN A 154 -10.05 -5.10 -8.74
C ASN A 154 -10.67 -6.33 -8.10
N GLU A 155 -10.61 -7.47 -8.79
CA GLU A 155 -11.30 -8.70 -8.40
C GLU A 155 -10.69 -9.34 -7.14
N ARG A 156 -9.38 -9.18 -6.93
CA ARG A 156 -8.64 -9.92 -5.90
C ARG A 156 -8.18 -9.08 -4.71
N LEU A 157 -8.11 -7.76 -4.85
CA LEU A 157 -7.71 -6.86 -3.78
C LEU A 157 -8.81 -5.85 -3.44
N VAL A 158 -9.24 -5.04 -4.43
CA VAL A 158 -10.15 -3.92 -4.17
C VAL A 158 -11.56 -4.43 -3.78
N THR A 159 -12.11 -5.40 -4.51
CA THR A 159 -13.45 -5.91 -4.23
C THR A 159 -13.51 -6.67 -2.91
N PRO A 160 -12.64 -7.65 -2.61
CA PRO A 160 -12.61 -8.31 -1.31
C PRO A 160 -12.26 -7.35 -0.16
N GLY A 161 -11.34 -6.41 -0.40
CA GLY A 161 -10.97 -5.39 0.56
C GLY A 161 -12.16 -4.50 0.93
N ALA A 162 -12.96 -4.09 -0.05
CA ALA A 162 -14.12 -3.22 0.16
C ALA A 162 -15.24 -3.85 1.03
N GLU A 163 -15.19 -5.16 1.27
CA GLU A 163 -16.05 -5.87 2.23
C GLU A 163 -15.58 -5.68 3.68
N SER A 164 -14.32 -5.32 3.90
CA SER A 164 -13.79 -5.00 5.22
C SER A 164 -14.32 -3.65 5.72
N ALA A 165 -14.72 -3.59 6.97
CA ALA A 165 -15.13 -2.34 7.63
C ALA A 165 -13.98 -1.30 7.66
N ASP A 166 -12.73 -1.75 7.64
CA ASP A 166 -11.53 -0.92 7.73
C ASP A 166 -10.94 -0.51 6.37
N PHE A 167 -11.50 -0.98 5.26
CA PHE A 167 -10.90 -0.72 3.94
C PHE A 167 -10.88 0.78 3.57
N ASP A 168 -11.95 1.50 3.86
CA ASP A 168 -12.01 2.94 3.62
C ASP A 168 -10.94 3.69 4.42
N TRP A 169 -10.77 3.29 5.68
CA TRP A 169 -9.71 3.81 6.52
C TRP A 169 -8.32 3.46 5.95
N PHE A 170 -8.12 2.21 5.51
CA PHE A 170 -6.88 1.75 4.91
C PHE A 170 -6.49 2.55 3.66
N VAL A 171 -7.45 2.77 2.74
CA VAL A 171 -7.22 3.63 1.55
C VAL A 171 -6.77 5.03 1.98
N GLY A 172 -7.44 5.63 2.94
CA GLY A 172 -7.09 6.95 3.47
C GLY A 172 -5.70 6.96 4.11
N TRP A 173 -5.39 5.95 4.91
CA TRP A 173 -4.11 5.79 5.57
C TRP A 173 -2.95 5.63 4.56
N VAL A 174 -3.11 4.80 3.53
CA VAL A 174 -2.09 4.65 2.47
C VAL A 174 -1.83 5.99 1.78
N VAL A 175 -2.89 6.74 1.41
CA VAL A 175 -2.74 8.08 0.80
C VAL A 175 -2.03 9.04 1.74
N GLU A 176 -2.38 9.06 3.02
CA GLU A 176 -1.72 9.88 4.05
C GLU A 176 -0.23 9.56 4.14
N MET A 177 0.12 8.28 4.27
CA MET A 177 1.51 7.83 4.40
C MET A 177 2.33 8.21 3.17
N LEU A 178 1.83 7.91 1.97
CA LEU A 178 2.53 8.25 0.73
C LEU A 178 2.63 9.77 0.50
N SER A 179 1.60 10.53 0.84
CA SER A 179 1.60 11.98 0.65
C SER A 179 2.54 12.73 1.59
N ARG A 180 2.87 12.14 2.74
CA ARG A 180 3.80 12.70 3.73
C ARG A 180 5.23 12.19 3.57
N HIS A 181 5.38 10.89 3.27
CA HIS A 181 6.67 10.20 3.37
C HIS A 181 7.21 9.73 2.02
N GLY A 182 6.37 9.69 0.97
CA GLY A 182 6.76 9.12 -0.32
C GLY A 182 6.95 7.61 -0.26
N SER A 183 7.77 7.10 -1.17
CA SER A 183 8.23 5.73 -1.19
C SER A 183 9.75 5.67 -1.10
N SER A 184 10.31 4.46 -1.01
CA SER A 184 11.76 4.22 -1.03
C SER A 184 12.46 4.79 -2.28
N SER A 185 11.70 4.93 -3.39
CA SER A 185 12.24 5.33 -4.70
C SER A 185 11.56 6.57 -5.30
N GLN A 186 10.52 7.12 -4.67
CA GLN A 186 9.74 8.22 -5.23
C GLN A 186 9.35 9.27 -4.18
N PRO A 187 9.43 10.55 -4.53
CA PRO A 187 8.97 11.62 -3.63
C PRO A 187 7.45 11.56 -3.41
N PRO A 188 6.94 12.20 -2.33
CA PRO A 188 5.54 12.12 -1.91
C PRO A 188 4.52 12.35 -3.03
N ALA A 189 4.67 13.41 -3.82
CA ALA A 189 3.73 13.72 -4.90
C ALA A 189 3.67 12.63 -5.98
N VAL A 190 4.80 11.99 -6.29
CA VAL A 190 4.85 10.91 -7.30
C VAL A 190 4.26 9.62 -6.75
N ALA A 191 4.64 9.21 -5.52
CA ALA A 191 4.13 8.00 -4.90
C ALA A 191 2.60 8.06 -4.71
N THR A 192 2.09 9.18 -4.19
CA THR A 192 0.66 9.41 -4.02
C THR A 192 -0.09 9.35 -5.35
N ARG A 193 0.46 10.01 -6.37
CA ARG A 193 -0.11 10.00 -7.72
C ARG A 193 -0.25 8.59 -8.28
N VAL A 194 0.81 7.79 -8.20
CA VAL A 194 0.83 6.43 -8.73
C VAL A 194 -0.22 5.58 -8.03
N PHE A 195 -0.34 5.69 -6.70
CA PHE A 195 -1.36 4.96 -5.95
C PHE A 195 -2.78 5.39 -6.30
N VAL A 196 -3.08 6.69 -6.25
CA VAL A 196 -4.44 7.23 -6.50
C VAL A 196 -4.88 6.95 -7.94
N TRP A 197 -3.97 7.13 -8.91
CA TRP A 197 -4.23 6.79 -10.31
C TRP A 197 -4.49 5.28 -10.47
N GLY A 198 -3.66 4.43 -9.85
CA GLY A 198 -3.83 2.98 -9.87
C GLY A 198 -5.16 2.54 -9.27
N LEU A 199 -5.53 3.11 -8.11
CA LEU A 199 -6.80 2.83 -7.45
C LEU A 199 -8.00 3.22 -8.33
N GLN A 200 -7.96 4.40 -8.97
CA GLN A 200 -9.00 4.81 -9.93
C GLN A 200 -9.12 3.80 -11.08
N HIS A 201 -8.00 3.37 -11.66
CA HIS A 201 -7.99 2.47 -12.81
C HIS A 201 -8.39 1.04 -12.45
N ALA A 202 -8.11 0.61 -11.23
CA ALA A 202 -8.52 -0.68 -10.71
C ALA A 202 -9.93 -0.66 -10.07
N SER A 203 -10.65 0.44 -10.12
CA SER A 203 -11.98 0.57 -9.50
C SER A 203 -13.07 0.64 -10.56
N THR A 204 -14.24 0.05 -10.23
CA THR A 204 -15.48 0.36 -10.95
C THR A 204 -15.89 1.82 -10.68
N PRO A 205 -16.80 2.41 -11.48
CA PRO A 205 -17.30 3.75 -11.24
C PRO A 205 -17.88 3.96 -9.83
N ASP A 206 -18.56 2.95 -9.28
CA ASP A 206 -19.17 3.00 -7.95
C ASP A 206 -18.11 2.96 -6.84
N GLN A 207 -17.13 2.06 -6.99
CA GLN A 207 -16.01 1.97 -6.07
C GLN A 207 -15.20 3.28 -6.07
N TRP A 208 -14.93 3.86 -7.25
CA TRP A 208 -14.21 5.12 -7.33
C TRP A 208 -15.00 6.28 -6.71
N ARG A 209 -16.31 6.35 -6.90
CA ARG A 209 -17.16 7.34 -6.21
C ARG A 209 -17.06 7.24 -4.68
N ARG A 210 -16.88 6.03 -4.13
CA ARG A 210 -16.64 5.81 -2.70
C ARG A 210 -15.23 6.23 -2.28
N PHE A 211 -14.18 5.84 -3.02
CA PHE A 211 -12.80 6.02 -2.60
C PHE A 211 -12.25 7.42 -2.87
N ARG A 212 -12.70 8.09 -3.92
CA ARG A 212 -12.23 9.43 -4.30
C ARG A 212 -12.29 10.45 -3.16
N PRO A 213 -13.42 10.66 -2.46
CA PRO A 213 -13.49 11.61 -1.36
C PRO A 213 -12.62 11.21 -0.16
N ILE A 214 -12.34 9.92 0.02
CA ILE A 214 -11.43 9.43 1.05
C ILE A 214 -10.00 9.83 0.70
N ALA A 215 -9.54 9.50 -0.50
CA ALA A 215 -8.21 9.86 -0.99
C ALA A 215 -8.00 11.39 -0.95
N GLN A 216 -9.00 12.16 -1.35
CA GLN A 216 -8.97 13.64 -1.32
C GLN A 216 -8.75 14.17 0.09
N ARG A 217 -9.49 13.69 1.08
CA ARG A 217 -9.36 14.15 2.48
C ARG A 217 -8.03 13.77 3.11
N SER A 218 -7.44 12.67 2.66
CA SER A 218 -6.18 12.14 3.20
C SER A 218 -4.93 12.72 2.52
N CYS A 219 -5.11 13.49 1.46
CA CYS A 219 -4.04 14.14 0.72
C CYS A 219 -3.99 15.65 1.05
N PRO A 220 -2.81 16.28 1.15
CA PRO A 220 -2.71 17.73 1.25
C PRO A 220 -3.46 18.43 0.10
N PRO A 221 -4.28 19.47 0.37
CA PRO A 221 -5.16 20.08 -0.65
C PRO A 221 -4.44 20.50 -1.93
N ALA A 222 -3.29 21.19 -1.81
CA ALA A 222 -2.52 21.63 -2.97
C ALA A 222 -2.03 20.47 -3.85
N MET A 223 -1.61 19.35 -3.22
CA MET A 223 -1.20 18.14 -3.91
C MET A 223 -2.40 17.48 -4.60
N TRP A 224 -3.55 17.42 -3.94
CA TRP A 224 -4.77 16.89 -4.55
C TRP A 224 -5.20 17.67 -5.79
N ASP A 225 -5.19 18.99 -5.72
CA ASP A 225 -5.56 19.87 -6.85
C ASP A 225 -4.65 19.66 -8.06
N GLU A 226 -3.37 19.42 -7.83
CA GLU A 226 -2.41 19.06 -8.89
C GLU A 226 -2.72 17.70 -9.50
N LEU A 227 -2.97 16.69 -8.66
CA LEU A 227 -3.33 15.34 -9.10
C LEU A 227 -4.64 15.34 -9.90
N ALA A 228 -5.67 16.01 -9.41
CA ALA A 228 -6.98 16.05 -10.07
C ALA A 228 -6.89 16.69 -11.46
N ARG A 229 -6.16 17.80 -11.59
CA ARG A 229 -5.94 18.48 -12.87
C ARG A 229 -5.11 17.66 -13.85
N GLY A 230 -4.02 17.04 -13.36
CA GLY A 230 -3.07 16.33 -14.22
C GLY A 230 -3.55 14.97 -14.74
N TYR A 231 -4.48 14.32 -14.03
CA TYR A 231 -4.82 12.91 -14.28
C TYR A 231 -6.31 12.62 -14.47
N GLY A 232 -7.15 13.63 -14.55
CA GLY A 232 -8.57 13.45 -14.79
C GLY A 232 -9.26 12.63 -13.71
N LEU A 233 -8.89 12.81 -12.44
CA LEU A 233 -9.46 12.07 -11.31
C LEU A 233 -10.96 12.34 -11.09
N ASP A 234 -11.51 13.31 -11.79
CA ASP A 234 -12.92 13.64 -11.75
C ASP A 234 -13.79 12.77 -12.67
N THR A 235 -13.16 11.97 -13.55
CA THR A 235 -13.85 11.12 -14.55
C THR A 235 -14.09 9.72 -14.01
N GLY A 236 -14.89 9.36 -13.12
CA GLY A 236 -15.29 8.02 -12.70
C GLY A 236 -14.20 6.92 -12.72
N GLY A 237 -14.53 5.72 -12.29
CA GLY A 237 -13.65 4.55 -12.37
C GLY A 237 -13.41 4.10 -13.83
N LYS A 238 -12.35 3.32 -14.07
CA LYS A 238 -11.92 2.92 -15.40
C LYS A 238 -12.31 1.49 -15.76
N ILE A 239 -12.62 0.64 -14.77
CA ILE A 239 -13.09 -0.72 -15.00
C ILE A 239 -14.60 -0.71 -15.14
N ALA A 240 -15.12 -1.33 -16.18
CA ALA A 240 -16.55 -1.59 -16.32
C ALA A 240 -17.02 -2.57 -15.22
N ALA A 241 -18.21 -2.35 -14.71
CA ALA A 241 -18.84 -3.23 -13.74
C ALA A 241 -19.13 -4.61 -14.34
#